data_1d5c77dafcbce82888a3e7cb20edbf58
#
_entry.id   1d5c77dafcbce82888a3e7cb20edbf58
#
_cell.length_a   1.000
_cell.length_b   1.000
_cell.length_c   1.000
_cell.angle_alpha   90.00
_cell.angle_beta   90.00
_cell.angle_gamma   90.00
#
_symmetry.space_group_name_H-M   'P 1'
#
loop_
_entity.id
_entity.type
_entity.pdbx_description
1 polymer ?
#
loop_
_entity_poly.entity_id
_entity_poly.type
_entity_poly.pdbx_seq_one_letter_code
_entity_poly.pdbx_strand_id
1 'polypeptide(L)'
;MKRLLIAACLVLMMVATANLIPGWAQAAASKQMPTVSSSPPPGNPLQIALLKWYVNDTAQFTVGSQPYGVAFDGASIWTANYGANTVTKLRASDGEVLGTFNVGHGPVGVTFDGANIWVSNSFDNTVSKLQASDGTVLGTFSVGSQPWWMTFDGANIWVPSGSTVTKLRASDGKTLGTFLLGGLPIAAAFEGGSVWVTSYSGGTVTKVRASDGKVLATFTLGSGQPNLLGIAFDGANMWVADRASGTVTKLRASDGTILGTFSVPGLPYGVAFDGTNIWVTGSPYYVELRASDGKMIGPLYVADTAGVAFDGANVWVANTFLNRVDKK
;
A
#
# COMPACT_ATOMS: atom_id res chain seq x y z
N MET A 1 10.85 -26.10 1.32
CA MET A 1 9.68 -26.44 0.51
C MET A 1 8.37 -25.86 1.05
N LYS A 2 8.00 -25.96 2.34
CA LYS A 2 6.74 -25.36 2.87
C LYS A 2 6.67 -23.83 2.83
N ARG A 3 7.80 -23.12 2.88
CA ARG A 3 7.84 -21.65 2.88
C ARG A 3 7.73 -20.99 1.49
N LEU A 4 8.11 -21.71 0.42
CA LEU A 4 7.89 -21.26 -0.96
C LEU A 4 6.41 -21.28 -1.35
N LEU A 5 5.62 -22.19 -0.76
CA LEU A 5 4.19 -22.28 -1.02
C LEU A 5 3.39 -21.09 -0.49
N ILE A 6 3.84 -20.42 0.58
CA ILE A 6 3.05 -19.33 1.22
C ILE A 6 3.10 -18.05 0.38
N ALA A 7 4.23 -17.71 -0.19
CA ALA A 7 4.31 -16.54 -1.08
C ALA A 7 3.64 -16.82 -2.44
N ALA A 8 3.79 -18.04 -2.95
CA ALA A 8 3.05 -18.47 -4.14
C ALA A 8 1.54 -18.53 -3.89
N CYS A 9 1.08 -18.90 -2.68
CA CYS A 9 -0.33 -18.84 -2.32
C CYS A 9 -0.88 -17.41 -2.23
N LEU A 10 -0.10 -16.44 -1.75
CA LEU A 10 -0.54 -15.03 -1.72
C LEU A 10 -0.76 -14.48 -3.14
N VAL A 11 0.11 -14.82 -4.06
CA VAL A 11 0.00 -14.42 -5.48
C VAL A 11 -1.04 -15.30 -6.21
N LEU A 12 -1.06 -16.61 -5.96
CA LEU A 12 -2.06 -17.51 -6.58
C LEU A 12 -3.48 -17.25 -6.05
N MET A 13 -3.67 -16.91 -4.78
CA MET A 13 -5.00 -16.54 -4.26
C MET A 13 -5.54 -15.27 -4.92
N MET A 14 -4.70 -14.31 -5.31
CA MET A 14 -5.16 -13.14 -6.07
C MET A 14 -5.55 -13.49 -7.51
N VAL A 15 -4.90 -14.48 -8.13
CA VAL A 15 -5.23 -14.95 -9.48
C VAL A 15 -6.40 -15.93 -9.47
N ALA A 16 -6.52 -16.77 -8.43
CA ALA A 16 -7.58 -17.77 -8.34
C ALA A 16 -8.96 -17.19 -7.99
N THR A 17 -9.02 -16.04 -7.30
CA THR A 17 -10.32 -15.38 -7.00
C THR A 17 -10.96 -14.72 -8.21
N ALA A 18 -10.19 -14.42 -9.27
CA ALA A 18 -10.75 -13.92 -10.54
C ALA A 18 -11.69 -14.92 -11.24
N ASN A 19 -11.58 -16.22 -10.92
CA ASN A 19 -12.42 -17.26 -11.52
C ASN A 19 -13.63 -17.68 -10.67
N LEU A 20 -13.82 -17.08 -9.48
CA LEU A 20 -14.92 -17.40 -8.57
C LEU A 20 -15.88 -16.22 -8.34
N ILE A 21 -15.97 -15.31 -9.31
CA ILE A 21 -16.99 -14.26 -9.26
C ILE A 21 -18.35 -14.93 -9.51
N PRO A 22 -19.31 -14.84 -8.57
CA PRO A 22 -20.66 -15.35 -8.81
C PRO A 22 -21.25 -14.75 -10.08
N GLY A 23 -21.99 -15.54 -10.86
CA GLY A 23 -22.53 -15.15 -12.18
C GLY A 23 -23.32 -13.82 -12.24
N TRP A 24 -23.80 -13.33 -11.12
CA TRP A 24 -24.44 -12.02 -11.03
C TRP A 24 -23.45 -10.84 -11.16
N ALA A 25 -22.20 -11.00 -10.75
CA ALA A 25 -21.17 -9.98 -10.90
C ALA A 25 -20.69 -9.86 -12.36
N GLN A 26 -20.66 -10.99 -13.10
CA GLN A 26 -20.36 -10.97 -14.54
C GLN A 26 -21.50 -10.35 -15.36
N ALA A 27 -22.75 -10.52 -14.94
CA ALA A 27 -23.89 -9.88 -15.60
C ALA A 27 -23.94 -8.37 -15.43
N ALA A 28 -23.34 -7.82 -14.35
CA ALA A 28 -23.21 -6.38 -14.14
C ALA A 28 -22.13 -5.74 -15.04
N ALA A 29 -21.09 -6.48 -15.37
CA ALA A 29 -20.01 -6.00 -16.23
C ALA A 29 -20.38 -5.94 -17.73
N SER A 30 -21.43 -6.68 -18.15
CA SER A 30 -21.89 -6.72 -19.57
C SER A 30 -22.99 -5.72 -19.91
N LYS A 31 -23.52 -4.97 -18.95
CA LYS A 31 -24.43 -3.86 -19.26
C LYS A 31 -23.62 -2.69 -19.80
N GLN A 32 -23.55 -2.60 -21.10
CA GLN A 32 -23.11 -1.43 -21.84
C GLN A 32 -23.89 -0.22 -21.32
N MET A 33 -23.20 0.70 -20.64
CA MET A 33 -23.82 1.95 -20.22
C MET A 33 -24.32 2.69 -21.47
N PRO A 34 -25.49 3.28 -21.45
CA PRO A 34 -25.96 4.11 -22.54
C PRO A 34 -24.93 5.23 -22.74
N THR A 35 -24.48 5.39 -23.97
CA THR A 35 -23.63 6.51 -24.39
C THR A 35 -24.42 7.80 -24.15
N VAL A 36 -24.06 8.55 -23.12
CA VAL A 36 -24.63 9.87 -22.86
C VAL A 36 -24.06 10.81 -23.91
N SER A 37 -24.91 11.37 -24.73
CA SER A 37 -24.59 12.41 -25.69
C SER A 37 -23.83 13.57 -25.02
N SER A 38 -22.76 14.05 -25.63
CA SER A 38 -21.79 14.99 -25.11
C SER A 38 -22.27 16.44 -24.92
N SER A 39 -23.57 16.69 -24.89
CA SER A 39 -24.14 17.98 -24.53
C SER A 39 -25.25 17.79 -23.49
N PRO A 40 -25.02 18.19 -22.21
CA PRO A 40 -26.12 18.21 -21.25
C PRO A 40 -27.14 19.27 -21.65
N PRO A 41 -28.46 18.98 -21.55
CA PRO A 41 -29.47 20.01 -21.69
C PRO A 41 -29.23 21.10 -20.62
N PRO A 42 -29.66 22.35 -20.82
CA PRO A 42 -29.56 23.41 -19.84
C PRO A 42 -30.39 22.98 -18.62
N GLY A 43 -29.73 22.37 -17.66
CA GLY A 43 -30.36 21.69 -16.54
C GLY A 43 -30.17 22.46 -15.25
N ASN A 44 -31.14 22.28 -14.38
CA ASN A 44 -31.18 22.74 -13.00
C ASN A 44 -29.82 22.60 -12.31
N PRO A 45 -29.27 23.66 -11.69
CA PRO A 45 -28.00 23.62 -10.95
C PRO A 45 -27.91 22.52 -9.89
N LEU A 46 -29.03 22.09 -9.31
CA LEU A 46 -29.15 20.98 -8.38
C LEU A 46 -28.94 19.62 -9.05
N GLN A 47 -29.36 19.44 -10.31
CA GLN A 47 -29.07 18.21 -11.07
C GLN A 47 -27.62 18.15 -11.50
N ILE A 48 -26.99 19.27 -11.84
CA ILE A 48 -25.55 19.35 -12.14
C ILE A 48 -24.72 19.07 -10.88
N ALA A 49 -25.16 19.57 -9.71
CA ALA A 49 -24.54 19.25 -8.44
C ALA A 49 -24.68 17.76 -8.09
N LEU A 50 -25.87 17.17 -8.26
CA LEU A 50 -26.10 15.73 -8.06
C LEU A 50 -25.29 14.87 -9.04
N LEU A 51 -25.19 15.25 -10.31
CA LEU A 51 -24.34 14.54 -11.29
C LEU A 51 -22.85 14.61 -10.93
N LYS A 52 -22.37 15.76 -10.44
CA LYS A 52 -20.99 15.88 -9.91
C LYS A 52 -20.74 15.01 -8.67
N TRP A 53 -21.76 14.73 -7.88
CA TRP A 53 -21.67 13.78 -6.75
C TRP A 53 -21.64 12.31 -7.19
N TYR A 54 -22.18 11.99 -8.38
CA TYR A 54 -22.24 10.63 -8.93
C TYR A 54 -21.14 10.32 -9.96
N VAL A 55 -20.47 11.33 -10.51
CA VAL A 55 -19.29 11.09 -11.32
C VAL A 55 -18.15 10.74 -10.38
N ASN A 56 -17.82 9.47 -10.31
CA ASN A 56 -16.53 9.00 -9.78
C ASN A 56 -15.43 9.63 -10.64
N ASP A 57 -15.01 10.84 -10.32
CA ASP A 57 -13.88 11.52 -10.96
C ASP A 57 -12.57 10.83 -10.51
N THR A 58 -12.45 9.57 -10.88
CA THR A 58 -11.22 8.81 -10.72
C THR A 58 -10.47 8.88 -12.02
N ALA A 59 -9.42 9.70 -12.07
CA ALA A 59 -8.51 9.66 -13.19
C ALA A 59 -7.72 8.35 -13.14
N GLN A 60 -7.50 7.73 -14.31
CA GLN A 60 -6.94 6.39 -14.44
C GLN A 60 -5.73 6.42 -15.36
N PHE A 61 -4.60 5.90 -14.92
CA PHE A 61 -3.34 5.95 -15.65
C PHE A 61 -2.76 4.54 -15.79
N THR A 62 -2.62 4.08 -17.03
CA THR A 62 -2.02 2.77 -17.33
C THR A 62 -0.55 2.76 -16.96
N VAL A 63 -0.12 1.70 -16.28
CA VAL A 63 1.26 1.46 -15.87
C VAL A 63 1.68 0.04 -16.26
N GLY A 64 2.80 -0.45 -15.73
CA GLY A 64 3.21 -1.84 -15.96
C GLY A 64 2.27 -2.85 -15.30
N SER A 65 2.44 -4.14 -15.63
CA SER A 65 1.55 -5.20 -15.15
C SER A 65 1.64 -5.41 -13.64
N GLN A 66 0.48 -5.64 -13.03
CA GLN A 66 0.30 -5.89 -11.60
C GLN A 66 0.97 -4.82 -10.72
N PRO A 67 0.54 -3.55 -10.77
CA PRO A 67 1.07 -2.53 -9.87
C PRO A 67 0.71 -2.85 -8.42
N TYR A 68 1.69 -2.68 -7.52
CA TYR A 68 1.56 -3.00 -6.09
C TYR A 68 1.78 -1.78 -5.21
N GLY A 69 3.03 -1.44 -4.91
CA GLY A 69 3.38 -0.32 -4.06
C GLY A 69 3.24 1.02 -4.77
N VAL A 70 2.85 2.04 -4.02
CA VAL A 70 2.77 3.43 -4.52
C VAL A 70 3.49 4.34 -3.52
N ALA A 71 4.25 5.31 -4.02
CA ALA A 71 4.85 6.36 -3.19
C ALA A 71 4.83 7.70 -3.93
N PHE A 72 4.82 8.79 -3.16
CA PHE A 72 4.92 10.16 -3.65
C PHE A 72 6.30 10.75 -3.31
N ASP A 73 6.97 11.39 -4.27
CA ASP A 73 8.29 11.99 -4.09
C ASP A 73 8.27 13.52 -3.92
N GLY A 74 7.09 14.10 -3.75
CA GLY A 74 6.87 15.55 -3.68
C GLY A 74 6.45 16.17 -5.01
N ALA A 75 6.60 15.46 -6.14
CA ALA A 75 6.22 15.93 -7.48
C ALA A 75 5.63 14.82 -8.35
N SER A 76 6.03 13.59 -8.12
CA SER A 76 5.67 12.43 -8.94
C SER A 76 5.19 11.26 -8.07
N ILE A 77 4.36 10.44 -8.67
CA ILE A 77 3.93 9.16 -8.14
C ILE A 77 4.81 8.06 -8.74
N TRP A 78 5.28 7.17 -7.88
CA TRP A 78 6.05 6.00 -8.27
C TRP A 78 5.27 4.74 -7.91
N THR A 79 5.13 3.83 -8.87
CA THR A 79 4.45 2.55 -8.63
C THR A 79 5.32 1.37 -9.04
N ALA A 80 5.42 0.37 -8.15
CA ALA A 80 6.11 -0.89 -8.42
C ALA A 80 5.20 -1.80 -9.23
N ASN A 81 5.64 -2.22 -10.41
CA ASN A 81 4.92 -3.11 -11.31
C ASN A 81 5.44 -4.55 -11.12
N TYR A 82 4.82 -5.28 -10.22
CA TYR A 82 5.24 -6.61 -9.79
C TYR A 82 5.42 -7.60 -10.94
N GLY A 83 4.45 -7.62 -11.87
CA GLY A 83 4.48 -8.54 -13.01
C GLY A 83 5.40 -8.10 -14.15
N ALA A 84 5.80 -6.82 -14.17
CA ALA A 84 6.67 -6.28 -15.21
C ALA A 84 8.14 -6.13 -14.79
N ASN A 85 8.47 -6.30 -13.50
CA ASN A 85 9.82 -6.08 -12.95
C ASN A 85 10.32 -4.64 -13.19
N THR A 86 9.41 -3.68 -13.13
CA THR A 86 9.69 -2.26 -13.36
C THR A 86 9.07 -1.39 -12.27
N VAL A 87 9.49 -0.14 -12.24
CA VAL A 87 8.79 0.93 -11.53
C VAL A 87 8.41 2.02 -12.52
N THR A 88 7.17 2.51 -12.45
CA THR A 88 6.69 3.60 -13.32
C THR A 88 6.62 4.90 -12.51
N LYS A 89 7.11 6.00 -13.09
CA LYS A 89 7.02 7.36 -12.59
C LYS A 89 5.94 8.12 -13.35
N LEU A 90 4.98 8.71 -12.61
CA LEU A 90 3.91 9.54 -13.19
C LEU A 90 3.99 10.95 -12.58
N ARG A 91 3.71 11.98 -13.36
CA ARG A 91 3.56 13.34 -12.84
C ARG A 91 2.29 13.42 -11.99
N ALA A 92 2.41 13.87 -10.74
CA ALA A 92 1.27 13.88 -9.81
C ALA A 92 0.16 14.86 -10.24
N SER A 93 0.49 15.95 -10.96
CA SER A 93 -0.51 16.93 -11.38
C SER A 93 -1.53 16.37 -12.39
N ASP A 94 -1.08 15.61 -13.39
CA ASP A 94 -1.88 15.16 -14.54
C ASP A 94 -1.80 13.67 -14.86
N GLY A 95 -0.90 12.92 -14.19
CA GLY A 95 -0.70 11.49 -14.38
C GLY A 95 0.10 11.11 -15.61
N GLU A 96 0.75 12.06 -16.28
CA GLU A 96 1.63 11.76 -17.41
C GLU A 96 2.75 10.81 -16.99
N VAL A 97 2.96 9.73 -17.73
CA VAL A 97 4.06 8.78 -17.52
C VAL A 97 5.37 9.45 -17.91
N LEU A 98 6.20 9.74 -16.93
CA LEU A 98 7.52 10.35 -17.12
C LEU A 98 8.62 9.34 -17.42
N GLY A 99 8.40 8.08 -17.05
CA GLY A 99 9.34 7.00 -17.34
C GLY A 99 8.95 5.68 -16.68
N THR A 100 9.53 4.60 -17.21
CA THR A 100 9.43 3.25 -16.64
C THR A 100 10.84 2.68 -16.57
N PHE A 101 11.24 2.22 -15.40
CA PHE A 101 12.62 1.85 -15.08
C PHE A 101 12.68 0.40 -14.61
N ASN A 102 13.65 -0.35 -15.12
CA ASN A 102 13.87 -1.73 -14.70
C ASN A 102 14.43 -1.77 -13.26
N VAL A 103 13.91 -2.71 -12.48
CA VAL A 103 14.38 -3.04 -11.13
C VAL A 103 14.56 -4.56 -11.01
N GLY A 104 14.72 -5.10 -9.81
CA GLY A 104 14.77 -6.56 -9.62
C GLY A 104 13.39 -7.23 -9.80
N HIS A 105 13.38 -8.56 -9.66
CA HIS A 105 12.19 -9.36 -9.90
C HIS A 105 11.16 -9.25 -8.77
N GLY A 106 9.89 -9.13 -9.16
CA GLY A 106 8.76 -9.03 -8.26
C GLY A 106 8.82 -7.79 -7.35
N PRO A 107 8.90 -6.56 -7.90
CA PRO A 107 8.91 -5.36 -7.09
C PRO A 107 7.57 -5.16 -6.39
N VAL A 108 7.60 -4.89 -5.07
CA VAL A 108 6.41 -4.79 -4.21
C VAL A 108 6.29 -3.43 -3.55
N GLY A 109 7.21 -3.10 -2.64
CA GLY A 109 7.19 -1.86 -1.88
C GLY A 109 7.95 -0.75 -2.57
N VAL A 110 7.44 0.48 -2.45
CA VAL A 110 8.13 1.71 -2.90
C VAL A 110 8.17 2.68 -1.73
N THR A 111 9.31 3.32 -1.51
CA THR A 111 9.49 4.32 -0.44
C THR A 111 10.41 5.43 -0.93
N PHE A 112 10.09 6.68 -0.60
CA PHE A 112 10.91 7.87 -0.89
C PHE A 112 11.72 8.28 0.33
N ASP A 113 13.02 8.56 0.15
CA ASP A 113 13.94 8.98 1.24
C ASP A 113 14.23 10.48 1.28
N GLY A 114 13.48 11.26 0.51
CA GLY A 114 13.70 12.70 0.34
C GLY A 114 14.52 13.06 -0.91
N ALA A 115 15.22 12.10 -1.52
CA ALA A 115 16.04 12.28 -2.73
C ALA A 115 15.94 11.10 -3.70
N ASN A 116 15.71 9.89 -3.18
CA ASN A 116 15.74 8.66 -3.95
C ASN A 116 14.51 7.80 -3.68
N ILE A 117 14.21 6.96 -4.65
CA ILE A 117 13.18 5.92 -4.56
C ILE A 117 13.85 4.59 -4.22
N TRP A 118 13.29 3.91 -3.23
CA TRP A 118 13.68 2.57 -2.84
C TRP A 118 12.58 1.58 -3.20
N VAL A 119 12.94 0.48 -3.84
CA VAL A 119 12.00 -0.54 -4.34
C VAL A 119 12.41 -1.90 -3.83
N SER A 120 11.53 -2.59 -3.10
CA SER A 120 11.78 -3.96 -2.65
C SER A 120 11.51 -4.96 -3.78
N ASN A 121 12.49 -5.81 -4.10
CA ASN A 121 12.43 -6.83 -5.13
C ASN A 121 12.24 -8.20 -4.44
N SER A 122 10.99 -8.64 -4.33
CA SER A 122 10.61 -9.75 -3.45
C SER A 122 11.23 -11.08 -3.86
N PHE A 123 11.38 -11.34 -5.15
CA PHE A 123 11.97 -12.60 -5.63
C PHE A 123 13.50 -12.60 -5.61
N ASP A 124 14.14 -11.43 -5.71
CA ASP A 124 15.59 -11.31 -5.69
C ASP A 124 16.19 -11.15 -4.30
N ASN A 125 15.33 -10.96 -3.27
CA ASN A 125 15.77 -10.68 -1.90
C ASN A 125 16.65 -9.42 -1.81
N THR A 126 16.32 -8.41 -2.60
CA THR A 126 17.08 -7.17 -2.71
C THR A 126 16.17 -5.94 -2.61
N VAL A 127 16.81 -4.79 -2.47
CA VAL A 127 16.18 -3.48 -2.61
C VAL A 127 16.97 -2.67 -3.64
N SER A 128 16.29 -2.14 -4.66
CA SER A 128 16.87 -1.20 -5.63
C SER A 128 16.72 0.23 -5.12
N LYS A 129 17.76 1.05 -5.29
CA LYS A 129 17.75 2.50 -5.03
C LYS A 129 17.84 3.22 -6.37
N LEU A 130 16.89 4.11 -6.65
CA LEU A 130 16.84 4.91 -7.87
C LEU A 130 16.87 6.40 -7.51
N GLN A 131 17.51 7.21 -8.32
CA GLN A 131 17.46 8.65 -8.23
C GLN A 131 16.05 9.14 -8.60
N ALA A 132 15.39 9.89 -7.72
CA ALA A 132 14.00 10.29 -7.94
C ALA A 132 13.85 11.29 -9.11
N SER A 133 14.89 12.06 -9.45
CA SER A 133 14.84 13.02 -10.54
C SER A 133 14.66 12.36 -11.91
N ASP A 134 15.41 11.29 -12.21
CA ASP A 134 15.51 10.70 -13.54
C ASP A 134 15.32 9.17 -13.61
N GLY A 135 15.21 8.49 -12.45
CA GLY A 135 15.05 7.05 -12.36
C GLY A 135 16.33 6.24 -12.54
N THR A 136 17.49 6.88 -12.56
CA THR A 136 18.79 6.19 -12.63
C THR A 136 18.95 5.24 -11.43
N VAL A 137 19.26 3.97 -11.69
CA VAL A 137 19.56 2.98 -10.63
C VAL A 137 20.91 3.28 -10.02
N LEU A 138 20.92 3.64 -8.74
CA LEU A 138 22.14 3.99 -7.98
C LEU A 138 22.78 2.77 -7.30
N GLY A 139 22.00 1.72 -7.08
CA GLY A 139 22.49 0.49 -6.47
C GLY A 139 21.39 -0.51 -6.17
N THR A 140 21.80 -1.74 -5.89
CA THR A 140 20.94 -2.84 -5.44
C THR A 140 21.59 -3.48 -4.22
N PHE A 141 20.81 -3.65 -3.15
CA PHE A 141 21.30 -4.05 -1.83
C PHE A 141 20.59 -5.32 -1.37
N SER A 142 21.36 -6.32 -0.94
CA SER A 142 20.81 -7.57 -0.40
C SER A 142 20.17 -7.33 0.97
N VAL A 143 19.01 -7.96 1.17
CA VAL A 143 18.25 -7.94 2.42
C VAL A 143 17.77 -9.36 2.76
N GLY A 144 16.89 -9.50 3.75
CA GLY A 144 16.29 -10.80 4.05
C GLY A 144 15.38 -11.30 2.93
N SER A 145 14.91 -12.55 3.06
CA SER A 145 14.09 -13.20 2.03
C SER A 145 12.74 -12.51 1.85
N GLN A 146 12.33 -12.33 0.60
CA GLN A 146 11.02 -11.79 0.25
C GLN A 146 10.72 -10.44 0.94
N PRO A 147 11.46 -9.36 0.63
CA PRO A 147 11.18 -8.03 1.16
C PRO A 147 9.83 -7.50 0.67
N TRP A 148 9.15 -6.75 1.57
CA TRP A 148 7.81 -6.20 1.34
C TRP A 148 7.79 -4.66 1.50
N TRP A 149 6.78 -4.10 2.16
CA TRP A 149 6.60 -2.66 2.31
C TRP A 149 7.54 -2.05 3.35
N MET A 150 8.40 -1.20 2.85
CA MET A 150 9.44 -0.51 3.60
C MET A 150 8.96 0.83 4.16
N THR A 151 9.69 1.36 5.12
CA THR A 151 9.54 2.74 5.59
C THR A 151 10.89 3.44 5.72
N PHE A 152 10.88 4.75 5.59
CA PHE A 152 12.02 5.64 5.84
C PHE A 152 11.90 6.31 7.21
N ASP A 153 12.97 6.29 8.02
CA ASP A 153 12.99 6.87 9.37
C ASP A 153 13.63 8.27 9.44
N GLY A 154 13.87 8.90 8.30
CA GLY A 154 14.59 10.17 8.18
C GLY A 154 16.10 10.00 7.87
N ALA A 155 16.65 8.80 8.05
CA ALA A 155 18.07 8.50 7.77
C ALA A 155 18.29 7.09 7.19
N ASN A 156 17.36 6.17 7.45
CA ASN A 156 17.51 4.77 7.10
C ASN A 156 16.21 4.19 6.52
N ILE A 157 16.37 3.16 5.70
CA ILE A 157 15.28 2.35 5.18
C ILE A 157 15.13 1.09 6.03
N TRP A 158 13.93 0.83 6.50
CA TRP A 158 13.58 -0.37 7.25
C TRP A 158 12.79 -1.32 6.36
N VAL A 159 13.35 -2.50 6.13
CA VAL A 159 12.89 -3.47 5.14
C VAL A 159 12.39 -4.73 5.84
N PRO A 160 11.07 -4.91 6.00
CA PRO A 160 10.50 -6.18 6.45
C PRO A 160 10.78 -7.29 5.42
N SER A 161 11.26 -8.44 5.90
CA SER A 161 11.63 -9.55 5.02
C SER A 161 11.76 -10.87 5.78
N GLY A 162 11.16 -11.94 5.26
CA GLY A 162 11.21 -13.26 5.91
C GLY A 162 10.71 -13.24 7.35
N SER A 163 11.60 -13.41 8.33
CA SER A 163 11.31 -13.30 9.78
C SER A 163 12.01 -12.11 10.43
N THR A 164 12.59 -11.22 9.63
CA THR A 164 13.46 -10.14 10.09
C THR A 164 13.03 -8.79 9.53
N VAL A 165 13.59 -7.73 10.10
CA VAL A 165 13.61 -6.40 9.49
C VAL A 165 15.07 -5.97 9.32
N THR A 166 15.45 -5.61 8.09
CA THR A 166 16.79 -5.10 7.78
C THR A 166 16.78 -3.58 7.77
N LYS A 167 17.73 -2.96 8.47
CA LYS A 167 17.95 -1.51 8.48
C LYS A 167 19.10 -1.17 7.54
N LEU A 168 18.83 -0.40 6.48
CA LEU A 168 19.81 0.10 5.53
C LEU A 168 20.01 1.60 5.73
N ARG A 169 21.26 2.08 5.69
CA ARG A 169 21.54 3.53 5.66
C ARG A 169 21.10 4.09 4.31
N ALA A 170 20.24 5.11 4.32
CA ALA A 170 19.70 5.65 3.07
C ALA A 170 20.75 6.33 2.19
N SER A 171 21.83 6.89 2.77
CA SER A 171 22.87 7.56 1.98
C SER A 171 23.64 6.61 1.05
N ASP A 172 24.00 5.41 1.52
CA ASP A 172 24.89 4.48 0.80
C ASP A 172 24.37 3.03 0.68
N GLY A 173 23.23 2.71 1.27
CA GLY A 173 22.63 1.36 1.27
C GLY A 173 23.33 0.37 2.21
N LYS A 174 24.26 0.83 3.06
CA LYS A 174 24.95 -0.05 4.00
C LYS A 174 23.98 -0.64 5.01
N THR A 175 24.02 -1.97 5.19
CA THR A 175 23.29 -2.65 6.25
C THR A 175 23.84 -2.24 7.62
N LEU A 176 22.99 -1.67 8.46
CA LEU A 176 23.29 -1.26 9.83
C LEU A 176 22.89 -2.33 10.85
N GLY A 177 21.94 -3.18 10.50
CA GLY A 177 21.48 -4.28 11.35
C GLY A 177 20.37 -5.09 10.71
N THR A 178 20.20 -6.30 11.20
CA THR A 178 19.07 -7.19 10.85
C THR A 178 18.49 -7.71 12.15
N PHE A 179 17.22 -7.43 12.39
CA PHE A 179 16.53 -7.69 13.65
C PHE A 179 15.51 -8.79 13.47
N LEU A 180 15.62 -9.85 14.27
CA LEU A 180 14.65 -10.95 14.25
C LEU A 180 13.39 -10.51 15.00
N LEU A 181 12.26 -10.51 14.32
CA LEU A 181 10.96 -10.18 14.92
C LEU A 181 10.03 -11.40 15.03
N GLY A 182 10.35 -12.48 14.31
CA GLY A 182 9.47 -13.64 14.22
C GLY A 182 8.27 -13.42 13.29
N GLY A 183 7.43 -14.43 13.16
CA GLY A 183 6.30 -14.37 12.23
C GLY A 183 6.73 -14.14 10.77
N LEU A 184 5.95 -13.37 10.04
CA LEU A 184 6.25 -12.92 8.69
C LEU A 184 6.06 -11.40 8.61
N PRO A 185 7.09 -10.59 8.94
CA PRO A 185 7.05 -9.14 8.80
C PRO A 185 6.70 -8.71 7.37
N ILE A 186 5.70 -7.84 7.21
CA ILE A 186 5.16 -7.45 5.90
C ILE A 186 5.26 -5.96 5.65
N ALA A 187 4.83 -5.13 6.59
CA ALA A 187 4.83 -3.68 6.39
C ALA A 187 5.40 -2.97 7.60
N ALA A 188 5.99 -1.81 7.34
CA ALA A 188 6.55 -0.96 8.36
C ALA A 188 6.06 0.49 8.22
N ALA A 189 5.87 1.16 9.37
CA ALA A 189 5.59 2.58 9.45
C ALA A 189 6.43 3.24 10.55
N PHE A 190 6.89 4.46 10.31
CA PHE A 190 7.71 5.23 11.24
C PHE A 190 6.88 6.29 11.98
N GLU A 191 7.06 6.42 13.29
CA GLU A 191 6.31 7.36 14.16
C GLU A 191 7.19 8.38 14.89
N GLY A 192 8.33 8.74 14.32
CA GLY A 192 9.23 9.75 14.90
C GLY A 192 10.34 9.22 15.82
N GLY A 193 10.25 8.03 16.37
CA GLY A 193 11.29 7.43 17.24
C GLY A 193 11.33 5.91 17.16
N SER A 194 10.27 5.32 16.65
CA SER A 194 10.11 3.88 16.52
C SER A 194 9.55 3.50 15.15
N VAL A 195 9.89 2.31 14.72
CA VAL A 195 9.30 1.65 13.55
C VAL A 195 8.32 0.59 14.04
N TRP A 196 7.11 0.66 13.54
CA TRP A 196 6.07 -0.32 13.80
C TRP A 196 5.99 -1.28 12.62
N VAL A 197 5.99 -2.57 12.91
CA VAL A 197 6.06 -3.62 11.90
C VAL A 197 4.92 -4.60 12.09
N THR A 198 4.13 -4.80 11.04
CA THR A 198 3.06 -5.80 11.03
C THR A 198 3.60 -7.18 10.68
N SER A 199 3.01 -8.22 11.26
CA SER A 199 3.32 -9.62 10.96
C SER A 199 2.10 -10.33 10.35
N TYR A 200 2.26 -10.82 9.13
CA TYR A 200 1.19 -11.52 8.39
C TYR A 200 0.75 -12.82 9.09
N SER A 201 1.70 -13.64 9.53
CA SER A 201 1.40 -14.95 10.13
C SER A 201 1.35 -14.95 11.65
N GLY A 202 1.74 -13.86 12.28
CA GLY A 202 1.82 -13.76 13.74
C GLY A 202 0.66 -13.04 14.39
N GLY A 203 -0.14 -12.30 13.59
CA GLY A 203 -1.20 -11.45 14.14
C GLY A 203 -0.69 -10.39 15.10
N THR A 204 0.55 -9.97 14.92
CA THR A 204 1.22 -9.04 15.84
C THR A 204 1.68 -7.78 15.12
N VAL A 205 1.73 -6.71 15.89
CA VAL A 205 2.42 -5.48 15.53
C VAL A 205 3.55 -5.27 16.51
N THR A 206 4.78 -5.18 16.01
CA THR A 206 5.98 -5.01 16.83
C THR A 206 6.50 -3.60 16.73
N LYS A 207 6.67 -2.92 17.88
CA LYS A 207 7.29 -1.60 17.99
C LYS A 207 8.79 -1.76 18.23
N VAL A 208 9.61 -1.22 17.33
CA VAL A 208 11.07 -1.33 17.34
C VAL A 208 11.67 0.07 17.47
N ARG A 209 12.62 0.28 18.37
CA ARG A 209 13.33 1.56 18.50
C ARG A 209 14.16 1.82 17.22
N ALA A 210 13.97 2.96 16.59
CA ALA A 210 14.64 3.27 15.34
C ALA A 210 16.17 3.48 15.50
N SER A 211 16.64 3.90 16.67
CA SER A 211 18.08 4.15 16.89
C SER A 211 18.92 2.87 16.87
N ASP A 212 18.47 1.80 17.55
CA ASP A 212 19.26 0.59 17.79
C ASP A 212 18.59 -0.73 17.39
N GLY A 213 17.32 -0.70 16.93
CA GLY A 213 16.59 -1.89 16.55
C GLY A 213 16.04 -2.71 17.72
N LYS A 214 16.08 -2.19 18.95
CA LYS A 214 15.54 -2.88 20.12
C LYS A 214 14.03 -2.99 20.03
N VAL A 215 13.49 -4.20 20.20
CA VAL A 215 12.05 -4.42 20.37
C VAL A 215 11.60 -3.77 21.68
N LEU A 216 10.67 -2.82 21.56
CA LEU A 216 10.09 -2.11 22.70
C LEU A 216 8.82 -2.78 23.21
N ALA A 217 7.98 -3.25 22.29
CA ALA A 217 6.73 -3.95 22.61
C ALA A 217 6.26 -4.77 21.41
N THR A 218 5.41 -5.76 21.67
CA THR A 218 4.67 -6.52 20.67
C THR A 218 3.22 -6.58 21.08
N PHE A 219 2.33 -6.20 20.19
CA PHE A 219 0.88 -6.14 20.41
C PHE A 219 0.21 -7.21 19.54
N THR A 220 -0.61 -8.06 20.15
CA THR A 220 -1.41 -9.05 19.43
C THR A 220 -2.73 -8.40 19.04
N LEU A 221 -3.05 -8.44 17.76
CA LEU A 221 -4.30 -7.92 17.19
C LEU A 221 -5.16 -9.07 16.70
N GLY A 222 -6.46 -8.97 16.98
CA GLY A 222 -7.44 -9.94 16.53
C GLY A 222 -7.42 -11.26 17.29
N SER A 223 -8.37 -12.13 16.98
CA SER A 223 -8.49 -13.51 17.45
C SER A 223 -8.49 -14.46 16.25
N GLY A 224 -7.94 -15.64 16.41
CA GLY A 224 -7.86 -16.61 15.32
C GLY A 224 -6.50 -16.57 14.59
N GLN A 225 -6.51 -16.42 13.28
CA GLN A 225 -5.30 -16.31 12.45
C GLN A 225 -5.33 -14.96 11.68
N PRO A 226 -5.08 -13.84 12.36
CA PRO A 226 -5.07 -12.53 11.72
C PRO A 226 -3.93 -12.44 10.70
N ASN A 227 -4.23 -11.82 9.55
CA ASN A 227 -3.26 -11.55 8.50
C ASN A 227 -3.05 -10.04 8.41
N LEU A 228 -2.15 -9.53 9.26
CA LEU A 228 -1.87 -8.09 9.29
C LEU A 228 -1.02 -7.70 8.09
N LEU A 229 -1.48 -6.69 7.37
CA LEU A 229 -0.83 -6.18 6.16
C LEU A 229 -0.44 -4.70 6.33
N GLY A 230 -1.12 -3.79 5.66
CA GLY A 230 -0.79 -2.37 5.66
C GLY A 230 -0.84 -1.74 7.05
N ILE A 231 0.04 -0.76 7.26
CA ILE A 231 0.10 0.04 8.47
C ILE A 231 0.40 1.50 8.11
N ALA A 232 -0.28 2.44 8.76
CA ALA A 232 -0.03 3.86 8.60
C ALA A 232 -0.09 4.60 9.94
N PHE A 233 0.64 5.71 10.04
CA PHE A 233 0.66 6.62 11.19
C PHE A 233 -0.14 7.87 10.87
N ASP A 234 -1.09 8.25 11.74
CA ASP A 234 -1.95 9.44 11.57
C ASP A 234 -1.44 10.69 12.32
N GLY A 235 -0.22 10.63 12.86
CA GLY A 235 0.35 11.67 13.72
C GLY A 235 0.19 11.39 15.22
N ALA A 236 -0.71 10.50 15.62
CA ALA A 236 -0.94 10.10 17.00
C ALA A 236 -1.19 8.60 17.17
N ASN A 237 -1.70 7.94 16.15
CA ASN A 237 -2.11 6.54 16.20
C ASN A 237 -1.60 5.76 14.99
N MET A 238 -1.47 4.44 15.19
CA MET A 238 -1.20 3.49 14.12
C MET A 238 -2.52 2.87 13.66
N TRP A 239 -2.70 2.76 12.36
CA TRP A 239 -3.83 2.09 11.73
C TRP A 239 -3.35 0.86 10.98
N VAL A 240 -3.91 -0.29 11.32
CA VAL A 240 -3.44 -1.61 10.86
C VAL A 240 -4.56 -2.36 10.19
N ALA A 241 -4.35 -2.76 8.94
CA ALA A 241 -5.29 -3.60 8.20
C ALA A 241 -5.10 -5.08 8.55
N ASP A 242 -6.20 -5.76 8.90
CA ASP A 242 -6.26 -7.21 9.05
C ASP A 242 -7.13 -7.81 7.95
N ARG A 243 -6.46 -8.43 6.98
CA ARG A 243 -7.08 -9.02 5.80
C ARG A 243 -8.01 -10.17 6.14
N ALA A 244 -7.66 -11.00 7.13
CA ALA A 244 -8.43 -12.20 7.45
C ALA A 244 -9.75 -11.88 8.14
N SER A 245 -9.77 -10.85 8.98
CA SER A 245 -10.97 -10.44 9.71
C SER A 245 -11.81 -9.38 8.98
N GLY A 246 -11.28 -8.77 7.91
CA GLY A 246 -11.96 -7.65 7.24
C GLY A 246 -12.07 -6.44 8.14
N THR A 247 -11.01 -6.12 8.89
CA THR A 247 -11.02 -5.01 9.86
C THR A 247 -9.79 -4.12 9.73
N VAL A 248 -9.93 -2.90 10.28
CA VAL A 248 -8.82 -2.00 10.53
C VAL A 248 -8.79 -1.66 12.00
N THR A 249 -7.65 -1.85 12.65
CA THR A 249 -7.47 -1.56 14.09
C THR A 249 -6.66 -0.29 14.28
N LYS A 250 -7.17 0.61 15.13
CA LYS A 250 -6.51 1.85 15.57
C LYS A 250 -5.84 1.62 16.91
N LEU A 251 -4.52 1.87 16.99
CA LEU A 251 -3.73 1.79 18.21
C LEU A 251 -3.14 3.16 18.55
N ARG A 252 -3.14 3.54 19.82
CA ARG A 252 -2.39 4.71 20.25
C ARG A 252 -0.88 4.46 20.10
N ALA A 253 -0.18 5.32 19.36
CA ALA A 253 1.23 5.11 19.06
C ALA A 253 2.16 5.23 20.29
N SER A 254 1.74 5.96 21.33
CA SER A 254 2.55 6.12 22.54
C SER A 254 2.70 4.82 23.34
N ASP A 255 1.63 4.03 23.48
CA ASP A 255 1.56 2.87 24.37
C ASP A 255 0.98 1.59 23.75
N GLY A 256 0.48 1.64 22.50
CA GLY A 256 -0.14 0.52 21.80
C GLY A 256 -1.55 0.17 22.26
N THR A 257 -2.20 1.02 23.07
CA THR A 257 -3.59 0.82 23.47
C THR A 257 -4.50 0.75 22.25
N ILE A 258 -5.30 -0.31 22.12
CA ILE A 258 -6.31 -0.44 21.07
C ILE A 258 -7.43 0.56 21.36
N LEU A 259 -7.63 1.51 20.47
CA LEU A 259 -8.67 2.54 20.56
C LEU A 259 -9.96 2.14 19.84
N GLY A 260 -9.87 1.20 18.92
CA GLY A 260 -11.01 0.67 18.19
C GLY A 260 -10.61 -0.30 17.09
N THR A 261 -11.55 -1.17 16.72
CA THR A 261 -11.45 -2.06 15.56
C THR A 261 -12.69 -1.87 14.71
N PHE A 262 -12.51 -1.53 13.45
CA PHE A 262 -13.53 -1.10 12.54
C PHE A 262 -13.67 -2.11 11.40
N SER A 263 -14.87 -2.64 11.19
CA SER A 263 -15.13 -3.53 10.05
C SER A 263 -15.14 -2.72 8.76
N VAL A 264 -14.45 -3.24 7.77
CA VAL A 264 -14.42 -2.71 6.41
C VAL A 264 -14.88 -3.79 5.42
N PRO A 265 -15.53 -3.43 4.32
CA PRO A 265 -15.95 -4.40 3.33
C PRO A 265 -14.74 -4.97 2.58
N GLY A 266 -14.80 -6.26 2.27
CA GLY A 266 -13.77 -6.96 1.51
C GLY A 266 -12.56 -7.36 2.34
N LEU A 267 -11.42 -7.48 1.66
CA LEU A 267 -10.16 -7.95 2.20
C LEU A 267 -9.16 -6.78 2.24
N PRO A 268 -9.05 -6.04 3.36
CA PRO A 268 -8.19 -4.86 3.44
C PRO A 268 -6.72 -5.21 3.23
N TYR A 269 -5.96 -4.29 2.60
CA TYR A 269 -4.59 -4.52 2.18
C TYR A 269 -3.66 -3.39 2.59
N GLY A 270 -3.66 -2.26 1.90
CA GLY A 270 -2.86 -1.08 2.20
C GLY A 270 -3.63 -0.07 3.05
N VAL A 271 -2.90 0.75 3.78
CA VAL A 271 -3.44 1.84 4.59
C VAL A 271 -2.61 3.10 4.35
N ALA A 272 -3.28 4.25 4.17
CA ALA A 272 -2.63 5.55 4.12
C ALA A 272 -3.46 6.60 4.86
N PHE A 273 -2.79 7.64 5.36
CA PHE A 273 -3.40 8.81 5.99
C PHE A 273 -3.26 10.02 5.06
N ASP A 274 -4.35 10.75 4.82
CA ASP A 274 -4.39 11.94 3.95
C ASP A 274 -4.33 13.27 4.71
N GLY A 275 -4.02 13.21 6.02
CA GLY A 275 -4.04 14.38 6.90
C GLY A 275 -5.36 14.53 7.68
N THR A 276 -6.44 13.84 7.28
CA THR A 276 -7.76 13.90 7.90
C THR A 276 -8.40 12.53 8.04
N ASN A 277 -8.26 11.69 7.02
CA ASN A 277 -8.92 10.39 6.89
C ASN A 277 -7.91 9.27 6.62
N ILE A 278 -8.36 8.06 6.82
CA ILE A 278 -7.62 6.84 6.55
C ILE A 278 -8.19 6.18 5.31
N TRP A 279 -7.35 6.01 4.31
CA TRP A 279 -7.67 5.26 3.11
C TRP A 279 -7.21 3.82 3.26
N VAL A 280 -8.11 2.89 3.01
CA VAL A 280 -7.87 1.45 3.12
C VAL A 280 -8.13 0.81 1.78
N THR A 281 -7.07 0.30 1.16
CA THR A 281 -7.20 -0.48 -0.08
C THR A 281 -7.52 -1.92 0.21
N GLY A 282 -8.06 -2.63 -0.78
CA GLY A 282 -8.44 -4.03 -0.61
C GLY A 282 -9.09 -4.63 -1.86
N SER A 283 -9.70 -5.79 -1.68
CA SER A 283 -10.42 -6.51 -2.73
C SER A 283 -11.78 -6.97 -2.20
N PRO A 284 -12.87 -6.74 -2.90
CA PRO A 284 -13.01 -5.97 -4.14
C PRO A 284 -13.28 -4.47 -3.92
N TYR A 285 -12.98 -3.93 -2.74
CA TYR A 285 -13.28 -2.54 -2.40
C TYR A 285 -12.09 -1.83 -1.77
N TYR A 286 -12.00 -0.51 -1.97
CA TYR A 286 -11.25 0.38 -1.10
C TYR A 286 -12.19 1.44 -0.51
N VAL A 287 -11.86 1.91 0.67
CA VAL A 287 -12.75 2.74 1.48
C VAL A 287 -11.99 3.86 2.17
N GLU A 288 -12.74 4.87 2.57
CA GLU A 288 -12.28 6.00 3.37
C GLU A 288 -12.92 5.93 4.77
N LEU A 289 -12.08 6.01 5.82
CA LEU A 289 -12.48 6.06 7.22
C LEU A 289 -12.10 7.41 7.83
N ARG A 290 -12.98 8.01 8.60
CA ARG A 290 -12.63 9.20 9.38
C ARG A 290 -11.62 8.84 10.48
N ALA A 291 -10.45 9.49 10.49
CA ALA A 291 -9.40 9.14 11.43
C ALA A 291 -9.77 9.43 12.91
N SER A 292 -10.71 10.36 13.19
CA SER A 292 -11.11 10.67 14.56
C SER A 292 -11.86 9.53 15.25
N ASP A 293 -12.80 8.87 14.55
CA ASP A 293 -13.72 7.88 15.13
C ASP A 293 -13.77 6.53 14.39
N GLY A 294 -13.05 6.38 13.28
CA GLY A 294 -13.00 5.16 12.45
C GLY A 294 -14.26 4.89 11.63
N LYS A 295 -15.20 5.85 11.61
CA LYS A 295 -16.43 5.69 10.83
C LYS A 295 -16.12 5.76 9.34
N MET A 296 -16.65 4.78 8.59
CA MET A 296 -16.60 4.80 7.13
C MET A 296 -17.36 6.00 6.59
N ILE A 297 -16.69 6.78 5.73
CA ILE A 297 -17.23 7.96 5.08
C ILE A 297 -17.02 7.82 3.57
N GLY A 298 -17.91 8.37 2.79
CA GLY A 298 -17.81 8.26 1.34
C GLY A 298 -18.33 6.94 0.76
N PRO A 299 -18.33 6.82 -0.56
CA PRO A 299 -18.78 5.63 -1.27
C PRO A 299 -17.74 4.51 -1.20
N LEU A 300 -18.20 3.29 -1.44
CA LEU A 300 -17.36 2.14 -1.73
C LEU A 300 -16.83 2.25 -3.18
N TYR A 301 -15.52 2.10 -3.33
CA TYR A 301 -14.90 2.06 -4.64
C TYR A 301 -14.59 0.61 -5.01
N VAL A 302 -15.14 0.14 -6.13
CA VAL A 302 -14.96 -1.24 -6.59
C VAL A 302 -13.65 -1.36 -7.37
N ALA A 303 -12.66 -2.01 -6.79
CA ALA A 303 -11.37 -2.30 -7.44
C ALA A 303 -10.56 -3.32 -6.63
N ASP A 304 -9.74 -4.11 -7.30
CA ASP A 304 -8.69 -4.91 -6.67
C ASP A 304 -7.44 -4.05 -6.52
N THR A 305 -7.19 -3.58 -5.30
CA THR A 305 -6.16 -2.59 -5.04
C THR A 305 -5.17 -3.04 -3.98
N ALA A 306 -3.90 -2.65 -4.14
CA ALA A 306 -2.83 -2.97 -3.22
C ALA A 306 -2.29 -1.72 -2.49
N GLY A 307 -1.33 -1.03 -3.09
CA GLY A 307 -0.71 0.14 -2.49
C GLY A 307 -1.58 1.39 -2.58
N VAL A 308 -1.37 2.30 -1.65
CA VAL A 308 -2.03 3.61 -1.59
C VAL A 308 -1.03 4.65 -1.10
N ALA A 309 -1.08 5.86 -1.70
CA ALA A 309 -0.30 7.02 -1.28
C ALA A 309 -1.12 8.30 -1.41
N PHE A 310 -0.75 9.32 -0.63
CA PHE A 310 -1.33 10.64 -0.66
C PHE A 310 -0.29 11.65 -1.17
N ASP A 311 -0.67 12.51 -2.13
CA ASP A 311 0.22 13.51 -2.74
C ASP A 311 0.09 14.92 -2.14
N GLY A 312 -0.68 15.05 -1.07
CA GLY A 312 -1.02 16.33 -0.45
C GLY A 312 -2.37 16.89 -0.89
N ALA A 313 -2.94 16.38 -1.99
CA ALA A 313 -4.22 16.82 -2.54
C ALA A 313 -5.10 15.63 -2.97
N ASN A 314 -4.49 14.55 -3.46
CA ASN A 314 -5.19 13.41 -4.02
C ASN A 314 -4.66 12.09 -3.45
N VAL A 315 -5.50 11.08 -3.45
CA VAL A 315 -5.14 9.71 -3.11
C VAL A 315 -4.89 8.91 -4.39
N TRP A 316 -3.76 8.21 -4.42
CA TRP A 316 -3.33 7.38 -5.53
C TRP A 316 -3.34 5.91 -5.12
N VAL A 317 -4.01 5.08 -5.90
CA VAL A 317 -4.25 3.67 -5.57
C VAL A 317 -3.79 2.77 -6.71
N ALA A 318 -2.94 1.80 -6.39
CA ALA A 318 -2.52 0.79 -7.37
C ALA A 318 -3.63 -0.24 -7.59
N ASN A 319 -4.14 -0.32 -8.82
CA ASN A 319 -5.12 -1.31 -9.25
C ASN A 319 -4.40 -2.47 -9.93
N THR A 320 -4.17 -3.54 -9.17
CA THR A 320 -3.35 -4.68 -9.59
C THR A 320 -3.96 -5.47 -10.74
N PHE A 321 -5.27 -5.55 -10.80
CA PHE A 321 -5.97 -6.32 -11.81
C PHE A 321 -6.04 -5.58 -13.16
N LEU A 322 -6.22 -4.26 -13.14
CA LEU A 322 -6.40 -3.45 -14.35
C LEU A 322 -5.11 -2.81 -14.86
N ASN A 323 -3.95 -3.11 -14.25
CA ASN A 323 -2.63 -2.60 -14.64
C ASN A 323 -2.60 -1.06 -14.72
N ARG A 324 -3.15 -0.41 -13.70
CA ARG A 324 -3.26 1.05 -13.67
C ARG A 324 -3.11 1.60 -12.26
N VAL A 325 -2.91 2.89 -12.18
CA VAL A 325 -3.04 3.67 -10.94
C VAL A 325 -4.25 4.58 -11.07
N ASP A 326 -5.11 4.56 -10.06
CA ASP A 326 -6.30 5.40 -9.96
C ASP A 326 -5.98 6.61 -9.06
N LYS A 327 -6.35 7.84 -9.49
CA LYS A 327 -6.22 9.09 -8.75
C LYS A 327 -7.60 9.55 -8.30
N LYS A 328 -7.73 9.89 -7.00
CA LYS A 328 -8.94 10.38 -6.34
C LYS A 328 -8.69 11.74 -5.71
#